data_69807801c164dd96ed9e09ff12fb4e6a
#
_entry.id   69807801c164dd96ed9e09ff12fb4e6a
#
_cell.length_a   1.000
_cell.length_b   1.000
_cell.length_c   1.000
_cell.angle_alpha   90.00
_cell.angle_beta   90.00
_cell.angle_gamma   90.00
#
_symmetry.space_group_name_H-M   'P 1'
#
loop_
_entity.id
_entity.type
_entity.pdbx_description
1 polymer ?
#
loop_
_entity_poly.entity_id
_entity_poly.type
_entity_poly.pdbx_seq_one_letter_code
_entity_poly.pdbx_strand_id
1 'polypeptide(L)'
;NLICIRLHICLVGLNTSMLPTIKKIIILSIISLISSLCYSSEWGSKEETDEKLFSVEVMDSSAQTIKDSIVFSSTTEAFRRIEVKSEVMTTIKKVLVKAGTKIKKGQHVVELDDYKTNADLYKLNLLSQSEFDKYALFAPFGGMLLDGHKIAGELVMPGEKVYEIIDLSSLKIFGYINENEILDISLENKVEVTILDEKVNGKIDYISPISDPETKTFEIVVKVENKDLRYKDGLSSIISIVKGNVLAHKISPSILALGDSES
;
A
#
# COMPACT_ATOMS: atom_id res chain seq x y z
N ASN A 1 37.21 54.74 12.11
CA ASN A 1 38.61 54.74 11.67
C ASN A 1 38.88 55.63 10.44
N LEU A 2 37.94 55.79 9.48
CA LEU A 2 38.18 56.65 8.28
C LEU A 2 38.15 58.14 8.59
N ILE A 3 37.43 58.56 9.64
CA ILE A 3 37.31 59.99 10.06
C ILE A 3 38.62 60.46 10.74
N CYS A 4 39.22 59.66 11.61
CA CYS A 4 40.50 59.95 12.25
C CYS A 4 41.65 60.06 11.23
N ILE A 5 41.71 59.19 10.24
CA ILE A 5 42.73 59.22 9.18
C ILE A 5 42.56 60.45 8.29
N ARG A 6 41.30 60.85 7.96
CA ARG A 6 41.04 62.07 7.18
C ARG A 6 41.39 63.38 7.94
N LEU A 7 41.18 63.43 9.26
CA LEU A 7 41.55 64.58 10.06
C LEU A 7 43.07 64.70 10.22
N HIS A 8 43.78 63.57 10.34
CA HIS A 8 45.26 63.55 10.44
C HIS A 8 45.93 64.01 9.15
N ILE A 9 45.44 63.60 7.99
CA ILE A 9 45.95 64.03 6.69
C ILE A 9 45.66 65.52 6.41
N CYS A 10 44.52 66.04 6.90
CA CYS A 10 44.18 67.45 6.69
C CYS A 10 45.00 68.40 7.60
N LEU A 11 45.39 67.97 8.82
CA LEU A 11 46.20 68.74 9.77
C LEU A 11 47.71 68.75 9.44
N VAL A 12 48.22 67.70 8.83
CA VAL A 12 49.66 67.61 8.41
C VAL A 12 49.96 68.42 7.13
N GLY A 13 48.92 68.72 6.35
CA GLY A 13 49.02 69.52 5.11
C GLY A 13 49.10 71.05 5.36
N LEU A 14 48.87 71.50 6.60
CA LEU A 14 49.06 72.95 6.91
C LEU A 14 50.53 73.37 6.97
N ASN A 15 50.92 74.14 5.99
CA ASN A 15 52.21 74.64 5.83
C ASN A 15 52.60 75.56 7.04
N THR A 16 53.41 75.04 7.99
CA THR A 16 53.75 75.66 9.25
C THR A 16 54.92 76.64 9.14
N SER A 17 55.38 76.97 7.92
CA SER A 17 56.61 77.81 7.68
C SER A 17 56.40 79.27 8.05
N MET A 18 55.20 79.76 8.21
CA MET A 18 54.89 81.19 8.44
C MET A 18 54.42 81.54 9.86
N LEU A 19 54.47 80.64 10.82
CA LEU A 19 53.93 80.92 12.22
C LEU A 19 55.08 81.15 13.21
N PRO A 20 55.00 82.11 14.12
CA PRO A 20 56.01 82.36 15.18
C PRO A 20 56.15 81.11 16.08
N THR A 21 57.40 80.84 16.49
CA THR A 21 57.87 79.64 17.18
C THR A 21 56.95 79.13 18.32
N ILE A 22 56.37 80.01 19.08
CA ILE A 22 55.47 79.68 20.22
C ILE A 22 54.15 79.01 19.72
N LYS A 23 53.58 79.47 18.61
CA LYS A 23 52.35 78.86 18.03
C LYS A 23 52.65 77.54 17.43
N LYS A 24 53.86 77.28 16.93
CA LYS A 24 54.21 75.92 16.44
C LYS A 24 54.27 74.90 17.56
N ILE A 25 54.81 75.30 18.74
CA ILE A 25 54.92 74.39 19.87
C ILE A 25 53.49 74.01 20.42
N ILE A 26 52.58 75.02 20.51
CA ILE A 26 51.22 74.78 20.94
C ILE A 26 50.45 73.84 19.98
N ILE A 27 50.59 74.02 18.66
CA ILE A 27 49.96 73.18 17.68
C ILE A 27 50.53 71.75 17.73
N LEU A 28 51.83 71.58 17.89
CA LEU A 28 52.47 70.28 18.04
C LEU A 28 52.02 69.56 19.34
N SER A 29 51.87 70.32 20.46
CA SER A 29 51.39 69.75 21.71
C SER A 29 49.92 69.34 21.65
N ILE A 30 49.08 70.08 20.93
CA ILE A 30 47.65 69.74 20.72
C ILE A 30 47.53 68.53 19.83
N ILE A 31 48.36 68.43 18.80
CA ILE A 31 48.40 67.24 17.92
C ILE A 31 48.83 65.99 18.69
N SER A 32 49.84 66.10 19.57
CA SER A 32 50.26 65.03 20.47
C SER A 32 49.17 64.62 21.50
N LEU A 33 48.41 65.58 21.99
CA LEU A 33 47.30 65.28 22.92
C LEU A 33 46.13 64.60 22.24
N ILE A 34 45.84 64.99 21.01
CA ILE A 34 44.75 64.36 20.21
C ILE A 34 45.15 62.95 19.79
N SER A 35 46.43 62.71 19.49
CA SER A 35 46.90 61.34 19.19
C SER A 35 46.86 60.42 20.40
N SER A 36 47.08 60.93 21.59
CA SER A 36 46.98 60.19 22.86
C SER A 36 45.51 59.84 23.19
N LEU A 37 44.58 60.75 22.92
CA LEU A 37 43.15 60.51 23.10
C LEU A 37 42.56 59.52 22.10
N CYS A 38 43.09 59.41 20.88
CA CYS A 38 42.65 58.40 19.91
C CYS A 38 43.19 57.00 20.23
N TYR A 39 44.27 56.87 20.99
CA TYR A 39 44.85 55.55 21.30
C TYR A 39 44.16 54.84 22.45
N SER A 40 43.37 55.56 23.27
CA SER A 40 42.69 54.98 24.42
C SER A 40 41.24 54.49 24.12
N SER A 41 40.73 54.58 22.88
CA SER A 41 39.38 54.15 22.53
C SER A 41 39.33 52.84 21.77
N GLU A 42 40.42 52.07 21.76
CA GLU A 42 40.42 50.74 21.18
C GLU A 42 40.21 49.65 22.24
N TRP A 43 39.18 49.83 23.05
CA TRP A 43 38.59 48.73 23.74
C TRP A 43 37.40 48.27 22.91
N GLY A 44 37.70 47.53 21.84
CA GLY A 44 36.71 46.71 21.14
C GLY A 44 36.26 45.66 22.12
N SER A 45 35.01 45.75 22.56
CA SER A 45 34.28 44.58 23.01
C SER A 45 34.33 43.56 21.87
N LYS A 46 35.16 42.54 22.01
CA LYS A 46 34.85 41.26 21.30
C LYS A 46 33.47 40.90 21.78
N GLU A 47 32.48 41.13 20.93
CA GLU A 47 31.29 40.25 20.95
C GLU A 47 31.85 38.85 20.69
N GLU A 48 32.03 38.08 21.75
CA GLU A 48 32.02 36.62 21.65
C GLU A 48 30.65 36.33 21.14
N THR A 49 30.51 36.14 19.82
CA THR A 49 29.43 35.39 19.25
C THR A 49 29.59 34.02 19.88
N ASP A 50 28.79 33.79 20.90
CA ASP A 50 28.52 32.47 21.47
C ASP A 50 27.97 31.64 20.31
N GLU A 51 28.86 31.08 19.48
CA GLU A 51 28.47 30.04 18.54
C GLU A 51 27.94 28.91 19.41
N LYS A 52 26.62 28.89 19.54
CA LYS A 52 25.91 27.85 20.22
C LYS A 52 26.17 26.57 19.44
N LEU A 53 27.26 25.88 19.78
CA LEU A 53 27.61 24.59 19.24
C LEU A 53 26.48 23.64 19.63
N PHE A 54 25.66 23.31 18.64
CA PHE A 54 24.65 22.27 18.82
C PHE A 54 25.38 20.94 18.85
N SER A 55 25.27 20.24 19.97
CA SER A 55 25.70 18.84 20.03
C SER A 55 24.72 18.01 19.21
N VAL A 56 25.23 17.37 18.17
CA VAL A 56 24.47 16.43 17.35
C VAL A 56 24.98 15.02 17.63
N GLU A 57 24.07 14.12 17.87
CA GLU A 57 24.38 12.70 17.94
C GLU A 57 24.45 12.13 16.52
N VAL A 58 25.56 11.52 16.20
CA VAL A 58 25.78 10.89 14.88
C VAL A 58 25.68 9.38 15.01
N MET A 59 25.07 8.77 14.03
CA MET A 59 24.92 7.33 13.94
C MET A 59 25.50 6.83 12.61
N ASP A 60 26.37 5.86 12.66
CA ASP A 60 26.87 5.19 11.47
C ASP A 60 25.77 4.32 10.86
N SER A 61 25.46 4.53 9.62
CA SER A 61 24.50 3.71 8.87
C SER A 61 25.15 3.12 7.65
N SER A 62 25.07 1.79 7.53
CA SER A 62 25.52 1.06 6.33
C SER A 62 24.33 0.76 5.43
N ALA A 63 24.55 0.88 4.11
CA ALA A 63 23.54 0.48 3.13
C ALA A 63 23.30 -1.03 3.23
N GLN A 64 22.05 -1.41 3.29
CA GLN A 64 21.59 -2.79 3.31
C GLN A 64 20.68 -3.05 2.11
N THR A 65 20.72 -4.27 1.59
CA THR A 65 19.78 -4.67 0.54
C THR A 65 18.40 -4.89 1.17
N ILE A 66 17.46 -4.06 0.79
CA ILE A 66 16.06 -4.12 1.24
C ILE A 66 15.19 -4.51 0.05
N LYS A 67 14.20 -5.38 0.31
CA LYS A 67 13.18 -5.71 -0.71
C LYS A 67 12.30 -4.48 -0.92
N ASP A 68 12.27 -3.98 -2.15
CA ASP A 68 11.26 -3.01 -2.57
C ASP A 68 9.98 -3.75 -2.89
N SER A 69 8.89 -3.45 -2.20
CA SER A 69 7.63 -4.16 -2.34
C SER A 69 6.44 -3.23 -2.16
N ILE A 70 5.40 -3.50 -2.95
CA ILE A 70 4.09 -2.90 -2.77
C ILE A 70 3.32 -3.72 -1.74
N VAL A 71 2.76 -3.06 -0.74
CA VAL A 71 1.99 -3.72 0.33
C VAL A 71 0.60 -3.11 0.41
N PHE A 72 -0.42 -3.96 0.40
CA PHE A 72 -1.80 -3.55 0.57
C PHE A 72 -2.62 -4.61 1.33
N SER A 73 -3.71 -4.17 1.93
CA SER A 73 -4.66 -5.03 2.65
C SER A 73 -5.84 -5.39 1.77
N SER A 74 -6.32 -6.61 1.91
CA SER A 74 -7.48 -7.13 1.19
C SER A 74 -8.16 -8.24 1.98
N THR A 75 -9.12 -8.91 1.36
CA THR A 75 -9.81 -10.09 1.89
C THR A 75 -9.67 -11.27 0.95
N THR A 76 -9.66 -12.47 1.51
CA THR A 76 -9.68 -13.70 0.74
C THR A 76 -11.06 -13.95 0.16
N GLU A 77 -11.11 -14.38 -1.09
CA GLU A 77 -12.34 -14.84 -1.74
C GLU A 77 -12.17 -16.26 -2.26
N ALA A 78 -13.26 -17.01 -2.27
CA ALA A 78 -13.27 -18.35 -2.84
C ALA A 78 -12.88 -18.33 -4.32
N PHE A 79 -12.17 -19.34 -4.76
CA PHE A 79 -11.79 -19.48 -6.17
C PHE A 79 -12.99 -19.46 -7.12
N ARG A 80 -14.08 -20.13 -6.74
CA ARG A 80 -15.35 -20.13 -7.45
C ARG A 80 -16.50 -20.17 -6.44
N ARG A 81 -17.54 -19.42 -6.77
CA ARG A 81 -18.82 -19.43 -6.08
C ARG A 81 -19.91 -19.43 -7.13
N ILE A 82 -20.90 -20.34 -7.03
CA ILE A 82 -22.01 -20.38 -7.94
C ILE A 82 -23.31 -20.71 -7.21
N GLU A 83 -24.34 -19.98 -7.58
CA GLU A 83 -25.73 -20.29 -7.20
C GLU A 83 -26.30 -21.21 -8.25
N VAL A 84 -26.76 -22.39 -7.84
CA VAL A 84 -27.48 -23.30 -8.71
C VAL A 84 -28.96 -22.97 -8.61
N LYS A 85 -29.54 -22.62 -9.75
CA LYS A 85 -30.92 -22.15 -9.89
C LYS A 85 -31.76 -23.18 -10.58
N SER A 86 -33.07 -23.22 -10.25
CA SER A 86 -34.03 -24.06 -10.99
C SER A 86 -34.29 -23.45 -12.37
N GLU A 87 -34.36 -24.27 -13.40
CA GLU A 87 -34.79 -23.87 -14.75
C GLU A 87 -36.29 -24.12 -14.98
N VAL A 88 -36.93 -24.88 -14.08
CA VAL A 88 -38.32 -25.30 -14.22
C VAL A 88 -39.09 -25.01 -12.92
N MET A 89 -40.39 -24.83 -13.05
CA MET A 89 -41.29 -24.78 -11.89
C MET A 89 -41.58 -26.21 -11.41
N THR A 90 -41.12 -26.54 -10.19
CA THR A 90 -41.27 -27.88 -9.62
C THR A 90 -41.16 -27.83 -8.10
N THR A 91 -41.48 -28.93 -7.42
CA THR A 91 -41.32 -29.05 -5.97
C THR A 91 -40.04 -29.83 -5.65
N ILE A 92 -39.35 -29.43 -4.60
CA ILE A 92 -38.23 -30.18 -4.08
C ILE A 92 -38.73 -31.42 -3.36
N LYS A 93 -38.38 -32.59 -3.87
CA LYS A 93 -38.71 -33.85 -3.25
C LYS A 93 -37.82 -34.19 -2.09
N LYS A 94 -36.52 -34.07 -2.30
CA LYS A 94 -35.53 -34.41 -1.28
C LYS A 94 -34.22 -33.66 -1.48
N VAL A 95 -33.65 -33.17 -0.39
CA VAL A 95 -32.27 -32.67 -0.34
C VAL A 95 -31.37 -33.86 0.05
N LEU A 96 -30.44 -34.22 -0.84
CA LEU A 96 -29.60 -35.41 -0.70
C LEU A 96 -28.31 -35.14 0.08
N VAL A 97 -27.86 -33.87 0.14
CA VAL A 97 -26.61 -33.46 0.73
C VAL A 97 -26.87 -32.35 1.76
N LYS A 98 -26.24 -32.47 2.93
CA LYS A 98 -26.33 -31.45 3.98
C LYS A 98 -25.39 -30.27 3.71
N ALA A 99 -25.77 -29.08 4.17
CA ALA A 99 -24.88 -27.92 4.19
C ALA A 99 -23.56 -28.22 4.92
N GLY A 100 -22.48 -27.57 4.49
CA GLY A 100 -21.12 -27.80 5.00
C GLY A 100 -20.45 -29.09 4.48
N THR A 101 -21.17 -29.92 3.69
CA THR A 101 -20.59 -31.15 3.14
C THR A 101 -19.77 -30.87 1.88
N LYS A 102 -18.61 -31.53 1.78
CA LYS A 102 -17.80 -31.53 0.55
C LYS A 102 -18.47 -32.41 -0.51
N ILE A 103 -18.66 -31.87 -1.69
CA ILE A 103 -19.28 -32.53 -2.84
C ILE A 103 -18.34 -32.62 -4.01
N LYS A 104 -18.58 -33.58 -4.91
CA LYS A 104 -17.81 -33.79 -6.14
C LYS A 104 -18.57 -33.21 -7.33
N LYS A 105 -17.82 -32.86 -8.40
CA LYS A 105 -18.44 -32.51 -9.69
C LYS A 105 -19.37 -33.63 -10.16
N GLY A 106 -20.57 -33.28 -10.61
CA GLY A 106 -21.57 -34.21 -11.09
C GLY A 106 -22.32 -34.98 -9.97
N GLN A 107 -22.09 -34.64 -8.71
CA GLN A 107 -22.85 -35.24 -7.60
C GLN A 107 -24.27 -34.67 -7.56
N HIS A 108 -25.27 -35.53 -7.43
CA HIS A 108 -26.67 -35.14 -7.29
C HIS A 108 -26.89 -34.54 -5.89
N VAL A 109 -27.37 -33.31 -5.84
CA VAL A 109 -27.53 -32.54 -4.60
C VAL A 109 -28.98 -32.48 -4.16
N VAL A 110 -29.88 -32.23 -5.11
CA VAL A 110 -31.34 -32.09 -4.84
C VAL A 110 -32.13 -32.92 -5.84
N GLU A 111 -33.07 -33.74 -5.32
CA GLU A 111 -34.02 -34.48 -6.13
C GLU A 111 -35.32 -33.66 -6.26
N LEU A 112 -35.70 -33.36 -7.48
CA LEU A 112 -36.98 -32.71 -7.81
C LEU A 112 -38.08 -33.76 -7.98
N ASP A 113 -39.33 -33.37 -7.78
CA ASP A 113 -40.46 -34.32 -7.87
C ASP A 113 -40.55 -35.01 -9.23
N ASP A 114 -40.31 -34.27 -10.30
CA ASP A 114 -40.38 -34.76 -11.66
C ASP A 114 -39.11 -35.49 -12.13
N TYR A 115 -38.07 -35.55 -11.31
CA TYR A 115 -36.74 -36.10 -11.68
C TYR A 115 -36.84 -37.56 -12.14
N LYS A 116 -37.55 -38.43 -11.40
CA LYS A 116 -37.65 -39.87 -11.73
C LYS A 116 -38.38 -40.09 -13.03
N THR A 117 -39.49 -39.42 -13.27
CA THR A 117 -40.27 -39.52 -14.50
C THR A 117 -39.45 -39.07 -15.67
N ASN A 118 -38.74 -37.95 -15.56
CA ASN A 118 -37.88 -37.42 -16.62
C ASN A 118 -36.62 -38.29 -16.86
N ALA A 119 -36.08 -38.92 -15.81
CA ALA A 119 -34.96 -39.87 -15.94
C ALA A 119 -35.39 -41.14 -16.73
N ASP A 120 -36.62 -41.62 -16.51
CA ASP A 120 -37.14 -42.78 -17.25
C ASP A 120 -37.45 -42.42 -18.71
N LEU A 121 -37.98 -41.24 -19.00
CA LEU A 121 -38.18 -40.71 -20.34
C LEU A 121 -36.85 -40.54 -21.06
N TYR A 122 -35.82 -40.04 -20.38
CA TYR A 122 -34.47 -39.91 -20.94
C TYR A 122 -33.88 -41.28 -21.30
N LYS A 123 -33.99 -42.29 -20.43
CA LYS A 123 -33.54 -43.66 -20.68
C LYS A 123 -34.22 -44.28 -21.89
N LEU A 124 -35.46 -43.93 -22.13
CA LEU A 124 -36.24 -44.36 -23.28
C LEU A 124 -35.99 -43.56 -24.56
N ASN A 125 -35.00 -42.62 -24.52
CA ASN A 125 -34.73 -41.67 -25.59
C ASN A 125 -35.93 -40.81 -26.03
N LEU A 126 -36.85 -40.56 -25.12
CA LEU A 126 -38.04 -39.70 -25.31
C LEU A 126 -37.79 -38.26 -24.83
N LEU A 127 -36.65 -38.01 -24.15
CA LEU A 127 -36.23 -36.72 -23.67
C LEU A 127 -34.78 -36.50 -24.06
N SER A 128 -34.45 -35.31 -24.51
CA SER A 128 -33.04 -34.95 -24.81
C SER A 128 -32.25 -34.73 -23.52
N GLN A 129 -30.91 -34.83 -23.62
CA GLN A 129 -30.01 -34.55 -22.47
C GLN A 129 -30.25 -33.12 -21.91
N SER A 130 -30.39 -32.13 -22.79
CA SER A 130 -30.60 -30.76 -22.40
C SER A 130 -31.92 -30.50 -21.69
N GLU A 131 -32.95 -31.26 -22.02
CA GLU A 131 -34.24 -31.21 -21.33
C GLU A 131 -34.16 -31.92 -19.99
N PHE A 132 -33.52 -33.09 -19.91
CA PHE A 132 -33.31 -33.83 -18.68
C PHE A 132 -32.48 -33.02 -17.67
N ASP A 133 -31.44 -32.33 -18.12
CA ASP A 133 -30.56 -31.52 -17.25
C ASP A 133 -31.31 -30.43 -16.50
N LYS A 134 -32.45 -29.94 -16.98
CA LYS A 134 -33.32 -28.98 -16.29
C LYS A 134 -33.97 -29.52 -15.00
N TYR A 135 -34.14 -30.84 -14.93
CA TYR A 135 -34.72 -31.53 -13.77
C TYR A 135 -33.67 -32.16 -12.87
N ALA A 136 -32.41 -32.12 -13.28
CA ALA A 136 -31.30 -32.73 -12.57
C ALA A 136 -30.38 -31.67 -11.96
N LEU A 137 -30.48 -31.45 -10.68
CA LEU A 137 -29.68 -30.47 -9.98
C LEU A 137 -28.37 -31.10 -9.47
N PHE A 138 -27.41 -31.19 -10.39
CA PHE A 138 -26.06 -31.71 -10.13
C PHE A 138 -25.04 -30.60 -9.84
N ALA A 139 -24.03 -30.93 -9.02
CA ALA A 139 -22.93 -30.02 -8.73
C ALA A 139 -22.08 -29.73 -9.98
N PRO A 140 -21.95 -28.48 -10.43
CA PRO A 140 -21.20 -28.13 -11.65
C PRO A 140 -19.66 -28.28 -11.45
N PHE A 141 -19.19 -28.24 -10.22
CA PHE A 141 -17.79 -28.48 -9.82
C PHE A 141 -17.72 -29.07 -8.41
N GLY A 142 -16.55 -29.57 -8.03
CA GLY A 142 -16.30 -30.04 -6.66
C GLY A 142 -16.07 -28.88 -5.69
N GLY A 143 -16.72 -28.89 -4.55
CA GLY A 143 -16.64 -27.82 -3.56
C GLY A 143 -17.35 -28.16 -2.27
N MET A 144 -17.80 -27.14 -1.56
CA MET A 144 -18.56 -27.25 -0.33
C MET A 144 -19.96 -26.63 -0.54
N LEU A 145 -20.99 -27.34 -0.11
CA LEU A 145 -22.35 -26.84 -0.15
C LEU A 145 -22.54 -25.81 0.98
N LEU A 146 -22.99 -24.62 0.64
CA LEU A 146 -23.33 -23.58 1.63
C LEU A 146 -24.75 -23.82 2.18
N ASP A 147 -25.00 -23.20 3.33
CA ASP A 147 -26.31 -23.18 3.95
C ASP A 147 -27.28 -22.24 3.20
N GLY A 148 -28.56 -22.28 3.54
CA GLY A 148 -29.61 -21.46 2.93
C GLY A 148 -30.19 -22.03 1.63
N HIS A 149 -30.02 -23.32 1.40
CA HIS A 149 -30.70 -24.01 0.31
C HIS A 149 -32.18 -24.32 0.65
N LYS A 150 -32.95 -24.55 -0.37
CA LYS A 150 -34.34 -24.94 -0.29
C LYS A 150 -34.54 -26.27 0.44
N ILE A 151 -35.73 -26.47 1.03
CA ILE A 151 -36.10 -27.70 1.77
C ILE A 151 -37.07 -28.57 0.99
N ALA A 152 -37.18 -29.86 1.39
CA ALA A 152 -38.14 -30.77 0.81
C ALA A 152 -39.57 -30.27 1.01
N GLY A 153 -40.40 -30.35 -0.02
CA GLY A 153 -41.79 -29.86 -0.05
C GLY A 153 -41.90 -28.41 -0.55
N GLU A 154 -40.82 -27.69 -0.75
CA GLU A 154 -40.83 -26.30 -1.21
C GLU A 154 -40.97 -26.23 -2.72
N LEU A 155 -41.84 -25.34 -3.20
CA LEU A 155 -41.99 -25.03 -4.63
C LEU A 155 -40.85 -24.09 -5.05
N VAL A 156 -40.24 -24.36 -6.18
CA VAL A 156 -39.24 -23.51 -6.80
C VAL A 156 -39.66 -23.04 -8.18
N MET A 157 -39.36 -21.78 -8.48
CA MET A 157 -39.69 -21.17 -9.75
C MET A 157 -38.43 -21.10 -10.65
N PRO A 158 -38.61 -21.00 -11.97
CA PRO A 158 -37.50 -20.80 -12.89
C PRO A 158 -36.68 -19.55 -12.51
N GLY A 159 -35.33 -19.70 -12.44
CA GLY A 159 -34.40 -18.64 -12.01
C GLY A 159 -34.22 -18.52 -10.50
N GLU A 160 -35.01 -19.24 -9.69
CA GLU A 160 -34.89 -19.23 -8.25
C GLU A 160 -33.70 -20.07 -7.76
N LYS A 161 -32.92 -19.54 -6.81
CA LYS A 161 -31.77 -20.23 -6.19
C LYS A 161 -32.24 -21.42 -5.39
N VAL A 162 -31.67 -22.59 -5.65
CA VAL A 162 -31.95 -23.82 -4.91
C VAL A 162 -30.84 -24.09 -3.90
N TYR A 163 -29.58 -23.97 -4.29
CA TYR A 163 -28.41 -24.12 -3.41
C TYR A 163 -27.22 -23.37 -3.97
N GLU A 164 -26.17 -23.26 -3.15
CA GLU A 164 -24.94 -22.57 -3.51
C GLU A 164 -23.73 -23.45 -3.19
N ILE A 165 -22.74 -23.43 -4.11
CA ILE A 165 -21.49 -24.18 -3.99
C ILE A 165 -20.33 -23.21 -4.00
N ILE A 166 -19.36 -23.44 -3.13
CA ILE A 166 -18.12 -22.69 -3.03
C ILE A 166 -16.92 -23.62 -3.20
N ASP A 167 -15.96 -23.20 -3.98
CA ASP A 167 -14.67 -23.90 -4.16
C ASP A 167 -13.59 -23.15 -3.40
N LEU A 168 -13.14 -23.74 -2.29
CA LEU A 168 -12.09 -23.21 -1.43
C LEU A 168 -10.72 -23.87 -1.67
N SER A 169 -10.55 -24.69 -2.70
CA SER A 169 -9.27 -25.36 -2.99
C SER A 169 -8.13 -24.40 -3.29
N SER A 170 -8.46 -23.24 -3.78
CA SER A 170 -7.61 -22.05 -3.87
C SER A 170 -8.41 -20.84 -3.43
N LEU A 171 -7.72 -19.75 -3.14
CA LEU A 171 -8.33 -18.47 -2.82
C LEU A 171 -7.87 -17.42 -3.83
N LYS A 172 -8.73 -16.47 -4.12
CA LYS A 172 -8.44 -15.25 -4.84
C LYS A 172 -8.34 -14.11 -3.85
N ILE A 173 -7.43 -13.20 -4.10
CA ILE A 173 -7.28 -11.99 -3.30
C ILE A 173 -7.14 -10.84 -4.29
N PHE A 174 -8.06 -9.91 -4.24
CA PHE A 174 -8.07 -8.76 -5.14
C PHE A 174 -7.22 -7.65 -4.55
N GLY A 175 -6.47 -6.98 -5.42
CA GLY A 175 -5.68 -5.81 -5.06
C GLY A 175 -5.85 -4.71 -6.09
N TYR A 176 -5.55 -3.48 -5.69
CA TYR A 176 -5.64 -2.31 -6.54
C TYR A 176 -4.34 -1.55 -6.48
N ILE A 177 -3.68 -1.42 -7.63
CA ILE A 177 -2.36 -0.80 -7.78
C ILE A 177 -2.49 0.46 -8.60
N ASN A 178 -1.84 1.53 -8.17
CA ASN A 178 -1.87 2.81 -8.86
C ASN A 178 -1.08 2.78 -10.19
N GLU A 179 -1.32 3.78 -11.05
CA GLU A 179 -0.71 3.87 -12.38
C GLU A 179 0.83 4.02 -12.36
N ASN A 180 1.40 4.55 -11.29
CA ASN A 180 2.85 4.73 -11.19
C ASN A 180 3.59 3.42 -10.86
N GLU A 181 2.91 2.49 -10.19
CA GLU A 181 3.50 1.24 -9.71
C GLU A 181 3.20 0.04 -10.62
N ILE A 182 2.12 0.12 -11.42
CA ILE A 182 1.68 -1.02 -12.24
C ILE A 182 2.71 -1.42 -13.30
N LEU A 183 3.53 -0.47 -13.80
CA LEU A 183 4.55 -0.73 -14.80
C LEU A 183 5.69 -1.62 -14.28
N ASP A 184 5.89 -1.64 -12.96
CA ASP A 184 6.90 -2.45 -12.30
C ASP A 184 6.39 -3.85 -11.92
N ILE A 185 5.12 -4.15 -12.22
CA ILE A 185 4.46 -5.40 -11.84
C ILE A 185 4.24 -6.29 -13.06
N SER A 186 4.57 -7.56 -12.89
CA SER A 186 4.35 -8.63 -13.88
C SER A 186 3.80 -9.89 -13.20
N LEU A 187 3.30 -10.84 -13.99
CA LEU A 187 2.81 -12.12 -13.49
C LEU A 187 3.88 -12.97 -12.80
N GLU A 188 5.15 -12.65 -12.99
CA GLU A 188 6.30 -13.38 -12.46
C GLU A 188 6.80 -12.85 -11.11
N ASN A 189 6.30 -11.68 -10.66
CA ASN A 189 6.70 -11.11 -9.39
C ASN A 189 6.39 -12.06 -8.23
N LYS A 190 7.32 -12.14 -7.29
CA LYS A 190 7.11 -12.91 -6.06
C LYS A 190 6.09 -12.20 -5.17
N VAL A 191 5.10 -12.95 -4.73
CA VAL A 191 4.03 -12.47 -3.86
C VAL A 191 4.05 -13.26 -2.55
N GLU A 192 4.16 -12.55 -1.45
CA GLU A 192 3.95 -13.06 -0.10
C GLU A 192 2.59 -12.57 0.39
N VAL A 193 1.75 -13.46 0.84
CA VAL A 193 0.44 -13.16 1.40
C VAL A 193 0.43 -13.54 2.86
N THR A 194 0.03 -12.63 3.74
CA THR A 194 -0.17 -12.93 5.16
C THR A 194 -1.67 -13.04 5.43
N ILE A 195 -2.13 -14.21 5.87
CA ILE A 195 -3.51 -14.50 6.23
C ILE A 195 -3.52 -14.92 7.70
N LEU A 196 -4.23 -14.19 8.56
CA LEU A 196 -4.28 -14.47 10.01
C LEU A 196 -2.88 -14.67 10.62
N ASP A 197 -1.94 -13.75 10.32
CA ASP A 197 -0.54 -13.77 10.77
C ASP A 197 0.33 -14.90 10.19
N GLU A 198 -0.19 -15.73 9.30
CA GLU A 198 0.57 -16.77 8.61
C GLU A 198 0.98 -16.33 7.20
N LYS A 199 2.24 -16.52 6.89
CA LYS A 199 2.81 -16.21 5.58
C LYS A 199 2.66 -17.38 4.64
N VAL A 200 2.02 -17.14 3.51
CA VAL A 200 1.83 -18.10 2.42
C VAL A 200 2.30 -17.50 1.11
N ASN A 201 2.76 -18.34 0.21
CA ASN A 201 3.14 -17.89 -1.13
C ASN A 201 1.89 -17.70 -2.00
N GLY A 202 1.79 -16.53 -2.62
CA GLY A 202 0.81 -16.24 -3.64
C GLY A 202 1.44 -16.21 -5.03
N LYS A 203 0.59 -16.22 -6.04
CA LYS A 203 0.97 -15.99 -7.44
C LYS A 203 -0.01 -15.00 -8.05
N ILE A 204 0.50 -14.04 -8.81
CA ILE A 204 -0.36 -13.14 -9.58
C ILE A 204 -0.98 -13.96 -10.71
N ASP A 205 -2.29 -14.06 -10.71
CA ASP A 205 -3.09 -14.81 -11.69
C ASP A 205 -3.59 -13.91 -12.81
N TYR A 206 -3.86 -12.66 -12.50
CA TYR A 206 -4.39 -11.68 -13.44
C TYR A 206 -3.97 -10.26 -13.07
N ILE A 207 -3.73 -9.43 -14.08
CA ILE A 207 -3.52 -7.99 -14.00
C ILE A 207 -4.48 -7.36 -15.01
N SER A 208 -5.33 -6.45 -14.55
CA SER A 208 -6.27 -5.76 -15.44
C SER A 208 -5.52 -4.87 -16.44
N PRO A 209 -5.84 -4.94 -17.74
CA PRO A 209 -5.30 -4.02 -18.74
C PRO A 209 -5.97 -2.65 -18.74
N ILE A 210 -7.02 -2.47 -17.93
CA ILE A 210 -7.83 -1.26 -17.87
C ILE A 210 -7.85 -0.76 -16.43
N SER A 211 -7.58 0.53 -16.23
CA SER A 211 -7.71 1.17 -14.93
C SER A 211 -9.16 1.53 -14.64
N ASP A 212 -9.51 1.53 -13.37
CA ASP A 212 -10.74 2.15 -12.89
C ASP A 212 -10.65 3.67 -13.13
N PRO A 213 -11.64 4.28 -13.79
CA PRO A 213 -11.59 5.70 -14.16
C PRO A 213 -11.70 6.66 -12.96
N GLU A 214 -12.28 6.22 -11.86
CA GLU A 214 -12.49 7.05 -10.66
C GLU A 214 -11.27 7.00 -9.74
N THR A 215 -10.78 5.79 -9.46
CA THR A 215 -9.68 5.57 -8.51
C THR A 215 -8.29 5.62 -9.16
N LYS A 216 -8.20 5.54 -10.50
CA LYS A 216 -6.94 5.46 -11.26
C LYS A 216 -6.08 4.27 -10.85
N THR A 217 -6.72 3.17 -10.45
CA THR A 217 -6.04 1.94 -10.05
C THR A 217 -6.31 0.80 -11.02
N PHE A 218 -5.38 -0.14 -11.09
CA PHE A 218 -5.51 -1.37 -11.85
C PHE A 218 -5.79 -2.52 -10.90
N GLU A 219 -6.79 -3.33 -11.22
CA GLU A 219 -7.10 -4.53 -10.46
C GLU A 219 -6.04 -5.61 -10.74
N ILE A 220 -5.59 -6.25 -9.68
CA ILE A 220 -4.81 -7.48 -9.76
C ILE A 220 -5.50 -8.58 -8.95
N VAL A 221 -5.30 -9.81 -9.40
CA VAL A 221 -5.81 -11.00 -8.71
C VAL A 221 -4.63 -11.88 -8.31
N VAL A 222 -4.47 -12.09 -7.03
CA VAL A 222 -3.48 -13.01 -6.47
C VAL A 222 -4.17 -14.30 -6.09
N LYS A 223 -3.65 -15.42 -6.58
CA LYS A 223 -4.11 -16.77 -6.26
C LYS A 223 -3.23 -17.38 -5.17
N VAL A 224 -3.86 -17.97 -4.17
CA VAL A 224 -3.22 -18.71 -3.07
C VAL A 224 -3.76 -20.13 -3.05
N GLU A 225 -2.90 -21.13 -3.02
CA GLU A 225 -3.29 -22.54 -2.89
C GLU A 225 -3.77 -22.82 -1.45
N ASN A 226 -4.90 -23.51 -1.32
CA ASN A 226 -5.54 -23.86 -0.05
C ASN A 226 -5.93 -25.34 -0.01
N LYS A 227 -4.96 -26.23 -0.22
CA LYS A 227 -5.19 -27.67 -0.37
C LYS A 227 -5.88 -28.31 0.82
N ASP A 228 -5.56 -27.83 2.03
CA ASP A 228 -6.13 -28.36 3.28
C ASP A 228 -7.45 -27.71 3.68
N LEU A 229 -7.97 -26.78 2.85
CA LEU A 229 -9.18 -26.00 3.10
C LEU A 229 -9.13 -25.24 4.46
N ARG A 230 -7.93 -24.89 4.89
CA ARG A 230 -7.65 -24.22 6.17
C ARG A 230 -8.20 -22.80 6.19
N TYR A 231 -7.93 -22.06 5.12
CA TYR A 231 -8.39 -20.69 4.98
C TYR A 231 -9.80 -20.66 4.41
N LYS A 232 -10.59 -19.73 4.92
CA LYS A 232 -11.98 -19.53 4.52
C LYS A 232 -12.13 -18.30 3.65
N ASP A 233 -13.28 -18.15 3.06
CA ASP A 233 -13.71 -16.95 2.36
C ASP A 233 -13.92 -15.81 3.37
N GLY A 234 -13.54 -14.57 3.01
CA GLY A 234 -13.75 -13.39 3.84
C GLY A 234 -12.70 -13.14 4.94
N LEU A 235 -11.55 -13.83 4.94
CA LEU A 235 -10.48 -13.56 5.90
C LEU A 235 -9.65 -12.35 5.47
N SER A 236 -9.27 -11.54 6.45
CA SER A 236 -8.34 -10.42 6.22
C SER A 236 -6.97 -10.94 5.79
N SER A 237 -6.37 -10.27 4.82
CA SER A 237 -5.08 -10.62 4.28
C SER A 237 -4.25 -9.38 3.97
N ILE A 238 -2.93 -9.51 4.04
CA ILE A 238 -1.95 -8.51 3.61
C ILE A 238 -1.13 -9.11 2.48
N ILE A 239 -1.05 -8.41 1.37
CA ILE A 239 -0.30 -8.83 0.19
C ILE A 239 0.95 -7.98 0.09
N SER A 240 2.08 -8.63 -0.14
CA SER A 240 3.37 -7.99 -0.42
C SER A 240 3.90 -8.49 -1.76
N ILE A 241 3.94 -7.62 -2.76
CA ILE A 241 4.48 -7.91 -4.10
C ILE A 241 5.87 -7.34 -4.18
N VAL A 242 6.87 -8.19 -4.38
CA VAL A 242 8.27 -7.79 -4.47
C VAL A 242 8.56 -7.26 -5.89
N LYS A 243 8.88 -5.97 -6.02
CA LYS A 243 9.34 -5.35 -7.27
C LYS A 243 10.80 -5.65 -7.56
N GLY A 244 11.64 -5.58 -6.53
CA GLY A 244 13.07 -5.76 -6.65
C GLY A 244 13.81 -5.65 -5.32
N ASN A 245 15.12 -5.49 -5.41
CA ASN A 245 15.97 -5.21 -4.26
C ASN A 245 16.63 -3.84 -4.46
N VAL A 246 16.60 -3.01 -3.42
CA VAL A 246 17.25 -1.69 -3.41
C VAL A 246 18.28 -1.62 -2.28
N LEU A 247 19.36 -0.89 -2.51
CA LEU A 247 20.31 -0.54 -1.46
C LEU A 247 19.76 0.69 -0.73
N ALA A 248 19.45 0.56 0.54
CA ALA A 248 18.91 1.64 1.35
C ALA A 248 19.49 1.63 2.76
N HIS A 249 19.49 2.79 3.40
CA HIS A 249 19.88 2.96 4.79
C HIS A 249 18.64 2.87 5.67
N LYS A 250 18.66 1.97 6.65
CA LYS A 250 17.59 1.87 7.65
C LYS A 250 17.86 2.86 8.76
N ILE A 251 17.03 3.89 8.86
CA ILE A 251 17.09 4.91 9.91
C ILE A 251 15.81 4.89 10.75
N SER A 252 15.93 5.23 12.04
CA SER A 252 14.75 5.39 12.90
C SER A 252 13.99 6.68 12.53
N PRO A 253 12.65 6.66 12.48
CA PRO A 253 11.85 7.86 12.28
C PRO A 253 12.13 8.98 13.29
N SER A 254 12.60 8.65 14.51
CA SER A 254 12.95 9.61 15.54
C SER A 254 14.15 10.50 15.20
N ILE A 255 14.93 10.13 14.16
CA ILE A 255 16.09 10.92 13.70
C ILE A 255 15.67 11.94 12.64
N LEU A 256 14.49 11.79 12.05
CA LEU A 256 13.96 12.72 11.06
C LEU A 256 13.42 13.98 11.79
N ALA A 257 14.23 15.04 11.87
CA ALA A 257 13.72 16.35 12.24
C ALA A 257 12.98 16.93 11.03
N LEU A 258 11.69 17.18 11.17
CA LEU A 258 10.94 18.00 10.22
C LEU A 258 11.42 19.43 10.43
N GLY A 259 12.29 19.93 9.55
CA GLY A 259 12.62 21.36 9.52
C GLY A 259 11.38 22.13 9.10
N ASP A 260 10.95 23.07 9.95
CA ASP A 260 10.00 24.09 9.54
C ASP A 260 10.65 24.90 8.43
N SER A 261 10.27 24.60 7.17
CA SER A 261 10.59 25.47 6.04
C SER A 261 9.70 26.69 6.15
N GLU A 262 10.16 27.73 6.84
CA GLU A 262 9.64 29.07 6.62
C GLU A 262 9.97 29.46 5.18
N SER A 263 8.91 29.54 4.38
CA SER A 263 8.92 30.10 3.02
C SER A 263 8.82 31.61 3.08
#